data_1e995f07baef6dfac5a537061a4b7c60
#
_entry.id   1e995f07baef6dfac5a537061a4b7c60
#
_cell.length_a   1.000
_cell.length_b   1.000
_cell.length_c   1.000
_cell.angle_alpha   90.00
_cell.angle_beta   90.00
_cell.angle_gamma   90.00
#
_symmetry.space_group_name_H-M   'P 1'
#
loop_
_entity.id
_entity.type
_entity.pdbx_description
1 polymer ?
#
loop_
_entity_poly.entity_id
_entity_poly.type
_entity_poly.pdbx_seq_one_letter_code
_entity_poly.pdbx_strand_id
1 'polypeptide(L)'
;MAIKELLRQQNMNPKKIKLMATGISGSSASVKQITTMEMPTEELESAMTFEARKHIPMDGTDAVIDYQILGSNEKEVDKIDVGLVACTKGVLNSHIDLLKESGLKPGVIDVDPIAITNAFTFLKDMPSDGLAVLLDIGALSSSLIVWGSGQQYFTRDLPIGGHLSLIHI
;
A
#
# COMPACT_ATOMS: atom_id res chain seq x y z
N MET A 1 -24.20 -9.03 5.08
CA MET A 1 -22.88 -8.39 5.12
C MET A 1 -21.88 -9.32 5.78
N ALA A 2 -20.91 -9.82 5.03
CA ALA A 2 -19.96 -10.85 5.48
C ALA A 2 -19.16 -10.46 6.74
N ILE A 3 -18.68 -9.20 6.83
CA ILE A 3 -17.86 -8.74 7.97
C ILE A 3 -18.64 -8.85 9.30
N LYS A 4 -19.90 -8.40 9.34
CA LYS A 4 -20.72 -8.51 10.57
C LYS A 4 -20.93 -9.96 10.99
N GLU A 5 -21.17 -10.83 10.03
CA GLU A 5 -21.36 -12.24 10.30
C GLU A 5 -20.08 -12.89 10.82
N LEU A 6 -18.93 -12.56 10.21
CA LEU A 6 -17.62 -13.03 10.68
C LEU A 6 -17.35 -12.59 12.12
N LEU A 7 -17.59 -11.32 12.43
CA LEU A 7 -17.41 -10.79 13.81
C LEU A 7 -18.32 -11.52 14.80
N ARG A 8 -19.58 -11.81 14.41
CA ARG A 8 -20.52 -12.56 15.23
C ARG A 8 -20.04 -14.00 15.48
N GLN A 9 -19.57 -14.68 14.43
CA GLN A 9 -19.05 -16.05 14.54
C GLN A 9 -17.83 -16.14 15.46
N GLN A 10 -16.97 -15.10 15.43
CA GLN A 10 -15.79 -15.01 16.28
C GLN A 10 -16.09 -14.44 17.69
N ASN A 11 -17.34 -14.19 18.03
CA ASN A 11 -17.75 -13.54 19.28
C ASN A 11 -17.04 -12.19 19.53
N MET A 12 -16.68 -11.48 18.47
CA MET A 12 -16.02 -10.19 18.54
C MET A 12 -17.03 -9.04 18.60
N ASN A 13 -16.88 -8.16 19.58
CA ASN A 13 -17.69 -6.95 19.67
C ASN A 13 -16.92 -5.78 19.02
N PRO A 14 -17.43 -5.22 17.88
CA PRO A 14 -16.76 -4.12 17.19
C PRO A 14 -16.43 -2.92 18.08
N LYS A 15 -17.31 -2.61 19.05
CA LYS A 15 -17.12 -1.47 19.97
C LYS A 15 -15.96 -1.65 20.95
N LYS A 16 -15.45 -2.87 21.12
CA LYS A 16 -14.31 -3.17 21.99
C LYS A 16 -12.98 -3.19 21.24
N ILE A 17 -13.00 -3.09 19.93
CA ILE A 17 -11.79 -3.05 19.10
C ILE A 17 -11.18 -1.65 19.25
N LYS A 18 -10.01 -1.58 19.88
CA LYS A 18 -9.31 -0.30 20.15
C LYS A 18 -8.49 0.19 18.95
N LEU A 19 -7.89 -0.74 18.23
CA LEU A 19 -7.06 -0.47 17.06
C LEU A 19 -7.43 -1.46 15.96
N MET A 20 -7.63 -0.95 14.77
CA MET A 20 -7.89 -1.75 13.58
C MET A 20 -7.04 -1.20 12.43
N ALA A 21 -6.29 -2.07 11.82
CA ALA A 21 -5.61 -1.81 10.55
C ALA A 21 -6.37 -2.54 9.43
N THR A 22 -6.36 -1.95 8.24
CA THR A 22 -6.97 -2.53 7.04
C THR A 22 -6.14 -2.15 5.83
N GLY A 23 -6.24 -2.92 4.74
CA GLY A 23 -5.53 -2.69 3.49
C GLY A 23 -6.46 -2.35 2.34
N ILE A 24 -5.94 -1.60 1.38
CA ILE A 24 -6.53 -1.40 0.06
C ILE A 24 -5.67 -2.16 -0.94
N SER A 25 -6.32 -3.02 -1.74
CA SER A 25 -5.65 -3.95 -2.65
C SER A 25 -5.84 -3.61 -4.12
N GLY A 26 -4.97 -4.20 -4.93
CA GLY A 26 -5.05 -4.23 -6.39
C GLY A 26 -4.85 -2.87 -7.05
N SER A 27 -5.35 -2.76 -8.27
CA SER A 27 -5.20 -1.55 -9.12
C SER A 27 -5.85 -0.28 -8.57
N SER A 28 -6.52 -0.38 -7.42
CA SER A 28 -7.16 0.76 -6.74
C SER A 28 -6.17 1.64 -5.99
N ALA A 29 -4.98 1.13 -5.71
CA ALA A 29 -3.89 1.86 -5.08
C ALA A 29 -2.62 1.74 -5.93
N SER A 30 -1.79 2.76 -5.93
CA SER A 30 -0.49 2.78 -6.62
C SER A 30 0.60 3.09 -5.62
N VAL A 31 1.68 2.31 -5.68
CA VAL A 31 2.90 2.55 -4.91
C VAL A 31 4.04 2.78 -5.89
N LYS A 32 4.78 3.86 -5.72
CA LYS A 32 5.92 4.21 -6.55
C LYS A 32 7.07 4.73 -5.68
N GLN A 33 8.27 4.31 -6.01
CA GLN A 33 9.45 4.99 -5.51
C GLN A 33 9.85 6.05 -6.53
N ILE A 34 10.12 7.25 -6.04
CA ILE A 34 10.59 8.38 -6.83
C ILE A 34 11.83 8.98 -6.17
N THR A 35 12.69 9.58 -6.96
CA THR A 35 13.85 10.35 -6.48
C THR A 35 13.59 11.82 -6.74
N THR A 36 13.74 12.67 -5.74
CA THR A 36 13.53 14.11 -5.84
C THR A 36 14.65 14.87 -5.13
N MET A 37 14.74 16.17 -5.37
CA MET A 37 15.68 17.03 -4.63
C MET A 37 15.33 17.04 -3.14
N GLU A 38 16.34 17.06 -2.29
CA GLU A 38 16.13 17.33 -0.87
C GLU A 38 15.63 18.76 -0.67
N MET A 39 14.52 18.91 0.05
CA MET A 39 13.87 20.19 0.29
C MET A 39 13.16 20.20 1.64
N PRO A 40 12.82 21.40 2.18
CA PRO A 40 12.02 21.49 3.40
C PRO A 40 10.68 20.74 3.29
N THR A 41 10.18 20.21 4.40
CA THR A 41 8.97 19.38 4.45
C THR A 41 7.75 20.05 3.81
N GLU A 42 7.57 21.35 4.01
CA GLU A 42 6.44 22.12 3.45
C GLU A 42 6.49 22.19 1.92
N GLU A 43 7.68 22.32 1.36
CA GLU A 43 7.90 22.30 -0.09
C GLU A 43 7.75 20.89 -0.64
N LEU A 44 8.23 19.89 0.09
CA LEU A 44 8.14 18.47 -0.29
C LEU A 44 6.69 18.03 -0.41
N GLU A 45 5.81 18.41 0.51
CA GLU A 45 4.38 18.06 0.45
C GLU A 45 3.73 18.57 -0.85
N SER A 46 4.01 19.82 -1.21
CA SER A 46 3.52 20.41 -2.46
C SER A 46 4.13 19.72 -3.68
N ALA A 47 5.43 19.41 -3.65
CA ALA A 47 6.13 18.71 -4.71
C ALA A 47 5.59 17.28 -4.90
N MET A 48 5.31 16.55 -3.82
CA MET A 48 4.76 15.19 -3.88
C MET A 48 3.38 15.16 -4.52
N THR A 49 2.54 16.14 -4.26
CA THR A 49 1.23 16.26 -4.94
C THR A 49 1.39 16.45 -6.45
N PHE A 50 2.40 17.18 -6.88
CA PHE A 50 2.69 17.39 -8.30
C PHE A 50 3.34 16.15 -8.94
N GLU A 51 4.32 15.55 -8.27
CA GLU A 51 4.98 14.33 -8.75
C GLU A 51 3.99 13.14 -8.84
N ALA A 52 3.08 13.01 -7.90
CA ALA A 52 2.04 11.98 -7.95
C ALA A 52 1.24 12.01 -9.25
N ARG A 53 0.92 13.19 -9.76
CA ARG A 53 0.18 13.33 -11.03
C ARG A 53 0.94 12.81 -12.24
N LYS A 54 2.28 12.82 -12.22
CA LYS A 54 3.11 12.31 -13.31
C LYS A 54 3.27 10.80 -13.28
N HIS A 55 3.29 10.21 -12.10
CA HIS A 55 3.67 8.82 -11.89
C HIS A 55 2.48 7.88 -11.65
N ILE A 56 1.34 8.44 -11.28
CA ILE A 56 0.15 7.68 -10.95
C ILE A 56 -0.89 7.88 -12.05
N PRO A 57 -1.39 6.81 -12.66
CA PRO A 57 -2.38 6.87 -13.72
C PRO A 57 -3.79 7.14 -13.14
N MET A 58 -3.93 8.21 -12.40
CA MET A 58 -5.20 8.66 -11.82
C MET A 58 -5.41 10.12 -12.17
N ASP A 59 -6.66 10.53 -12.39
CA ASP A 59 -7.00 11.95 -12.47
C ASP A 59 -6.61 12.60 -11.15
N GLY A 60 -5.55 13.40 -11.18
CA GLY A 60 -4.88 13.96 -10.00
C GLY A 60 -5.76 14.85 -9.12
N THR A 61 -7.01 15.10 -9.52
CA THR A 61 -7.99 15.90 -8.75
C THR A 61 -8.72 15.05 -7.70
N ASP A 62 -8.75 13.74 -7.85
CA ASP A 62 -9.53 12.82 -6.99
C ASP A 62 -8.67 11.78 -6.26
N ALA A 63 -7.36 11.97 -6.23
CA ALA A 63 -6.44 11.10 -5.50
C ALA A 63 -6.23 11.57 -4.06
N VAL A 64 -6.14 10.61 -3.15
CA VAL A 64 -5.52 10.76 -1.83
C VAL A 64 -4.10 10.26 -1.95
N ILE A 65 -3.15 11.07 -1.52
CA ILE A 65 -1.72 10.82 -1.66
C ILE A 65 -1.12 10.84 -0.27
N ASP A 66 -0.22 9.90 -0.03
CA ASP A 66 0.65 9.87 1.15
C ASP A 66 2.07 9.51 0.71
N TYR A 67 3.06 9.90 1.47
CA TYR A 67 4.46 9.63 1.13
C TYR A 67 5.32 9.42 2.36
N GLN A 68 6.41 8.69 2.16
CA GLN A 68 7.44 8.50 3.18
C GLN A 68 8.82 8.71 2.58
N ILE A 69 9.66 9.51 3.24
CA ILE A 69 11.07 9.64 2.90
C ILE A 69 11.75 8.32 3.26
N LEU A 70 12.36 7.68 2.28
CA LEU A 70 13.09 6.42 2.46
C LEU A 70 14.54 6.66 2.89
N GLY A 71 15.13 7.81 2.48
CA GLY A 71 16.48 8.24 2.84
C GLY A 71 17.15 9.02 1.73
N SER A 72 18.42 9.33 1.90
CA SER A 72 19.23 10.00 0.87
C SER A 72 19.50 9.03 -0.30
N ASN A 73 19.50 9.56 -1.52
CA ASN A 73 19.81 8.74 -2.69
C ASN A 73 21.31 8.40 -2.73
N GLU A 74 21.63 7.11 -2.93
CA GLU A 74 23.04 6.65 -2.92
C GLU A 74 23.84 7.07 -4.16
N LYS A 75 23.17 7.43 -5.25
CA LYS A 75 23.80 7.70 -6.56
C LYS A 75 23.84 9.18 -6.90
N GLU A 76 22.92 9.95 -6.36
CA GLU A 76 22.76 11.37 -6.70
C GLU A 76 22.82 12.23 -5.42
N VAL A 77 23.81 13.12 -5.41
CA VAL A 77 24.01 14.08 -4.29
C VAL A 77 22.82 15.04 -4.23
N ASP A 78 22.45 15.47 -3.03
CA ASP A 78 21.34 16.39 -2.76
C ASP A 78 19.94 15.87 -3.19
N LYS A 79 19.81 14.55 -3.34
CA LYS A 79 18.52 13.90 -3.62
C LYS A 79 18.12 12.91 -2.54
N ILE A 80 16.82 12.76 -2.40
CA ILE A 80 16.18 11.79 -1.50
C ILE A 80 15.30 10.84 -2.31
N ASP A 81 15.20 9.60 -1.82
CA ASP A 81 14.24 8.63 -2.29
C ASP A 81 12.97 8.68 -1.43
N VAL A 82 11.84 8.71 -2.11
CA VAL A 82 10.53 8.83 -1.48
C VAL A 82 9.62 7.71 -1.97
N GLY A 83 9.02 7.00 -1.04
CA GLY A 83 7.91 6.09 -1.31
C GLY A 83 6.61 6.89 -1.41
N LEU A 84 5.98 6.88 -2.57
CA LEU A 84 4.75 7.58 -2.87
C LEU A 84 3.60 6.59 -3.00
N VAL A 85 2.53 6.83 -2.27
CA VAL A 85 1.31 6.01 -2.30
C VAL A 85 0.13 6.89 -2.70
N ALA A 86 -0.73 6.38 -3.56
CA ALA A 86 -1.97 7.06 -3.89
C ALA A 86 -3.11 6.09 -4.14
N CYS A 87 -4.32 6.51 -3.80
CA CYS A 87 -5.57 5.85 -4.20
C CYS A 87 -6.64 6.90 -4.53
N THR A 88 -7.69 6.50 -5.24
CA THR A 88 -8.80 7.42 -5.50
C THR A 88 -9.64 7.63 -4.25
N LYS A 89 -10.16 8.85 -4.05
CA LYS A 89 -11.07 9.17 -2.94
C LYS A 89 -12.31 8.27 -2.95
N GLY A 90 -12.82 7.94 -4.13
CA GLY A 90 -13.97 7.07 -4.28
C GLY A 90 -13.74 5.69 -3.67
N VAL A 91 -12.59 5.06 -3.97
CA VAL A 91 -12.21 3.76 -3.40
C VAL A 91 -12.02 3.85 -1.89
N LEU A 92 -11.26 4.85 -1.43
CA LEU A 92 -11.00 5.05 -0.01
C LEU A 92 -12.30 5.26 0.78
N ASN A 93 -13.19 6.13 0.30
CA ASN A 93 -14.46 6.40 0.97
C ASN A 93 -15.37 5.18 0.99
N SER A 94 -15.49 4.44 -0.12
CA SER A 94 -16.26 3.21 -0.19
C SER A 94 -15.75 2.16 0.80
N HIS A 95 -14.43 2.05 0.95
CA HIS A 95 -13.81 1.15 1.91
C HIS A 95 -14.11 1.56 3.36
N ILE A 96 -13.98 2.87 3.67
CA ILE A 96 -14.30 3.42 4.98
C ILE A 96 -15.77 3.21 5.32
N ASP A 97 -16.68 3.43 4.39
CA ASP A 97 -18.11 3.30 4.60
C ASP A 97 -18.51 1.83 4.84
N LEU A 98 -17.93 0.89 4.09
CA LEU A 98 -18.08 -0.55 4.34
C LEU A 98 -17.72 -0.93 5.79
N LEU A 99 -16.61 -0.40 6.29
CA LEU A 99 -16.16 -0.66 7.66
C LEU A 99 -17.08 -0.02 8.69
N LYS A 100 -17.48 1.24 8.48
CA LYS A 100 -18.44 1.95 9.35
C LYS A 100 -19.78 1.22 9.43
N GLU A 101 -20.31 0.78 8.30
CA GLU A 101 -21.53 -0.01 8.25
C GLU A 101 -21.41 -1.34 9.00
N SER A 102 -20.21 -1.88 9.09
CA SER A 102 -19.90 -3.08 9.87
C SER A 102 -19.71 -2.80 11.38
N GLY A 103 -19.76 -1.51 11.77
CA GLY A 103 -19.54 -1.08 13.16
C GLY A 103 -18.08 -0.97 13.53
N LEU A 104 -17.19 -0.97 12.53
CA LEU A 104 -15.75 -0.88 12.68
C LEU A 104 -15.25 0.54 12.40
N LYS A 105 -14.20 0.94 13.09
CA LYS A 105 -13.51 2.22 12.87
C LYS A 105 -12.04 1.95 12.61
N PRO A 106 -11.55 2.12 11.37
CA PRO A 106 -10.13 1.93 11.08
C PRO A 106 -9.30 3.03 11.76
N GLY A 107 -8.21 2.63 12.38
CA GLY A 107 -7.17 3.53 12.88
C GLY A 107 -6.04 3.71 11.88
N VAL A 108 -5.81 2.70 11.05
CA VAL A 108 -4.81 2.71 9.98
C VAL A 108 -5.43 2.11 8.73
N ILE A 109 -5.21 2.76 7.60
CA ILE A 109 -5.52 2.22 6.27
C ILE A 109 -4.20 2.23 5.50
N ASP A 110 -3.73 1.05 5.15
CA ASP A 110 -2.48 0.83 4.42
C ASP A 110 -2.80 0.34 3.00
N VAL A 111 -1.78 0.10 2.21
CA VAL A 111 -1.90 -0.59 0.91
C VAL A 111 -1.23 -1.95 1.01
N ASP A 112 -1.83 -2.97 0.39
CA ASP A 112 -1.40 -4.35 0.56
C ASP A 112 0.10 -4.57 0.30
N PRO A 113 0.74 -4.00 -0.74
CA PRO A 113 2.17 -4.20 -0.95
C PRO A 113 3.04 -3.72 0.22
N ILE A 114 2.69 -2.57 0.83
CA ILE A 114 3.42 -2.04 1.98
C ILE A 114 3.14 -2.87 3.23
N ALA A 115 1.89 -3.23 3.47
CA ALA A 115 1.51 -4.07 4.60
C ALA A 115 2.22 -5.44 4.57
N ILE A 116 2.33 -6.08 3.39
CA ILE A 116 3.04 -7.35 3.19
C ILE A 116 4.54 -7.17 3.44
N THR A 117 5.13 -6.10 2.91
CA THR A 117 6.55 -5.78 3.14
C THR A 117 6.83 -5.59 4.64
N ASN A 118 6.00 -4.82 5.33
CA ASN A 118 6.13 -4.59 6.77
C ASN A 118 6.00 -5.89 7.58
N ALA A 119 5.05 -6.75 7.22
CA ALA A 119 4.87 -8.05 7.87
C ALA A 119 6.09 -8.95 7.64
N PHE A 120 6.63 -8.98 6.43
CA PHE A 120 7.84 -9.75 6.11
C PHE A 120 9.05 -9.25 6.89
N THR A 121 9.27 -7.92 6.95
CA THR A 121 10.36 -7.32 7.72
C THR A 121 10.28 -7.65 9.19
N PHE A 122 9.06 -7.64 9.74
CA PHE A 122 8.85 -7.96 11.16
C PHE A 122 9.13 -9.43 11.47
N LEU A 123 8.86 -10.33 10.54
CA LEU A 123 8.98 -11.78 10.74
C LEU A 123 10.33 -12.36 10.33
N LYS A 124 11.10 -11.68 9.53
CA LYS A 124 12.37 -12.14 8.96
C LYS A 124 13.42 -11.05 8.98
N ASP A 125 14.64 -11.44 9.29
CA ASP A 125 15.78 -10.57 9.08
C ASP A 125 16.03 -10.41 7.58
N MET A 126 16.05 -9.17 7.13
CA MET A 126 16.44 -8.89 5.73
C MET A 126 17.92 -9.13 5.55
N PRO A 127 18.35 -9.74 4.43
CA PRO A 127 19.76 -9.78 4.08
C PRO A 127 20.33 -8.37 4.01
N SER A 128 21.53 -8.19 4.49
CA SER A 128 22.22 -6.89 4.47
C SER A 128 22.48 -6.40 3.04
N ASP A 129 22.54 -7.32 2.11
CA ASP A 129 22.72 -7.11 0.68
C ASP A 129 21.77 -8.02 -0.11
N GLY A 130 21.28 -7.54 -1.23
CA GLY A 130 20.39 -8.31 -2.12
C GLY A 130 18.96 -7.80 -2.16
N LEU A 131 18.14 -8.54 -2.87
CA LEU A 131 16.73 -8.24 -3.10
C LEU A 131 15.86 -9.36 -2.54
N ALA A 132 14.79 -8.98 -1.85
CA ALA A 132 13.68 -9.87 -1.52
C ALA A 132 12.60 -9.73 -2.60
N VAL A 133 12.06 -10.85 -3.04
CA VAL A 133 10.92 -10.91 -3.94
C VAL A 133 9.77 -11.55 -3.19
N LEU A 134 8.70 -10.80 -3.01
CA LEU A 134 7.48 -11.26 -2.38
C LEU A 134 6.40 -11.40 -3.44
N LEU A 135 5.75 -12.53 -3.47
CA LEU A 135 4.63 -12.80 -4.37
C LEU A 135 3.39 -13.12 -3.53
N ASP A 136 2.43 -12.23 -3.56
CA ASP A 136 1.12 -12.45 -2.97
C ASP A 136 0.15 -12.93 -4.04
N ILE A 137 -0.38 -14.14 -3.88
CA ILE A 137 -1.31 -14.75 -4.82
C ILE A 137 -2.71 -14.70 -4.23
N GLY A 138 -3.46 -13.68 -4.60
CA GLY A 138 -4.86 -13.52 -4.23
C GLY A 138 -5.81 -14.34 -5.11
N ALA A 139 -7.10 -14.23 -4.86
CA ALA A 139 -8.13 -14.96 -5.60
C ALA A 139 -8.27 -14.45 -7.04
N LEU A 140 -8.25 -13.15 -7.26
CA LEU A 140 -8.50 -12.51 -8.56
C LEU A 140 -7.26 -11.85 -9.15
N SER A 141 -6.33 -11.40 -8.33
CA SER A 141 -5.10 -10.75 -8.73
C SER A 141 -3.95 -11.21 -7.84
N SER A 142 -2.74 -11.03 -8.32
CA SER A 142 -1.52 -11.27 -7.56
C SER A 142 -0.69 -10.00 -7.54
N SER A 143 0.06 -9.77 -6.47
CA SER A 143 0.97 -8.63 -6.34
C SER A 143 2.40 -9.14 -6.24
N LEU A 144 3.26 -8.63 -7.13
CA LEU A 144 4.70 -8.84 -7.10
C LEU A 144 5.34 -7.64 -6.43
N ILE A 145 6.12 -7.88 -5.39
CA ILE A 145 6.85 -6.86 -4.65
C ILE A 145 8.32 -7.22 -4.69
N VAL A 146 9.16 -6.30 -5.13
CA VAL A 146 10.63 -6.42 -5.08
C VAL A 146 11.15 -5.35 -4.16
N TRP A 147 11.91 -5.75 -3.18
CA TRP A 147 12.43 -4.86 -2.15
C TRP A 147 13.86 -5.26 -1.76
N GLY A 148 14.74 -4.29 -1.48
CA GLY A 148 16.15 -4.55 -1.20
C GLY A 148 16.84 -3.60 -0.25
N SER A 149 18.04 -3.98 0.14
CA SER A 149 19.00 -3.10 0.78
C SER A 149 19.35 -1.98 -0.19
N GLY A 150 19.44 -0.75 0.18
CA GLY A 150 19.59 0.41 -0.73
C GLY A 150 18.23 0.96 -1.18
N GLN A 151 17.19 0.66 -0.43
CA GLN A 151 15.87 1.29 -0.52
C GLN A 151 15.17 1.13 -1.88
N GLN A 152 15.57 0.15 -2.68
CA GLN A 152 14.87 -0.16 -3.92
C GLN A 152 13.51 -0.80 -3.60
N TYR A 153 12.44 -0.20 -4.10
CA TYR A 153 11.09 -0.69 -3.93
C TYR A 153 10.33 -0.66 -5.25
N PHE A 154 9.83 -1.81 -5.67
CA PHE A 154 9.05 -1.94 -6.89
C PHE A 154 7.84 -2.84 -6.62
N THR A 155 6.68 -2.43 -7.09
CA THR A 155 5.46 -3.25 -7.03
C THR A 155 4.79 -3.34 -8.38
N ARG A 156 4.16 -4.49 -8.64
CA ARG A 156 3.33 -4.69 -9.83
C ARG A 156 2.17 -5.61 -9.53
N ASP A 157 0.97 -5.15 -9.85
CA ASP A 157 -0.21 -5.99 -9.82
C ASP A 157 -0.31 -6.79 -11.13
N LEU A 158 -0.61 -8.07 -10.97
CA LEU A 158 -0.83 -9.03 -12.04
C LEU A 158 -2.31 -9.41 -12.05
N PRO A 159 -3.04 -9.29 -13.16
CA PRO A 159 -4.45 -9.67 -13.24
C PRO A 159 -4.62 -11.20 -13.36
N ILE A 160 -3.88 -11.92 -12.54
CA ILE A 160 -3.87 -13.39 -12.45
C ILE A 160 -3.98 -13.76 -10.99
N GLY A 161 -4.94 -14.59 -10.63
CA GLY A 161 -5.14 -15.09 -9.28
C GLY A 161 -5.53 -16.55 -9.23
N GLY A 162 -5.60 -17.12 -8.04
CA GLY A 162 -5.90 -18.54 -7.82
C GLY A 162 -7.24 -18.99 -8.41
N HIS A 163 -8.19 -18.07 -8.59
CA HIS A 163 -9.48 -18.40 -9.19
C HIS A 163 -9.36 -18.83 -10.67
N LEU A 164 -8.42 -18.27 -11.42
CA LEU A 164 -8.16 -18.69 -12.80
C LEU A 164 -7.53 -20.09 -12.88
N SER A 165 -6.75 -20.48 -11.87
CA SER A 165 -6.16 -21.83 -11.80
C SER A 165 -7.20 -22.93 -11.60
N LEU A 166 -8.31 -22.63 -10.94
CA LEU A 166 -9.38 -23.60 -10.67
C LEU A 166 -10.31 -23.86 -11.89
N ILE A 167 -10.25 -23.00 -12.90
CA ILE A 167 -11.05 -23.15 -14.13
C ILE A 167 -10.42 -24.16 -15.11
N HIS A 168 -9.14 -24.47 -14.93
CA HIS A 168 -8.37 -25.37 -15.80
C HIS A 168 -8.17 -26.79 -15.25
N ILE A 169 -8.77 -27.11 -14.13
CA ILE A 169 -8.86 -28.47 -13.58
C ILE A 169 -10.28 -28.99 -13.78
#